data_7f6e92c141175b146215c358ed0d39e4
#
_entry.id   7f6e92c141175b146215c358ed0d39e4
#
_cell.length_a   1.000
_cell.length_b   1.000
_cell.length_c   1.000
_cell.angle_alpha   90.00
_cell.angle_beta   90.00
_cell.angle_gamma   90.00
#
_symmetry.space_group_name_H-M   'P 1'
#
loop_
_entity.id
_entity.type
_entity.pdbx_description
1 polymer ?
#
loop_
_entity_poly.entity_id
_entity_poly.type
_entity_poly.pdbx_seq_one_letter_code
_entity_poly.pdbx_strand_id
1 'polypeptide(L)'
;PPTQNSSPPQTTGAAVPFPAGISAQATGMPGLVALNRVRVTGFTQSDREVVARAENLDTGEHLEIACAYLVGCDGARSGIRRQIGARLHGDPIVQRVQSTVIRAPGLLPLIPGEPAWANFSLNPRRTGNMYAIDGRETWLIHNYLTPTETDFDDVDRDTCIRLILGVGPAFEYETIGTEDWIGRRLVADRFRDRRVFLCGDAAHIWVPMAGYGMNAGIADATNLSWQLAGVLEGWASPSILDAYEAERQPITDQVSRFAMDHAIALAAQRGAVPDSIEAPGPAGDAVRAQVGHAAYELNVNQYCCGGLNFGPFYDTSPIITHDGQTAPGYTMSDFTPSTVPGCRVPHLWLRDGRSLYDALGPGFTLLRRDRSVEVDGLVTAAAHRGVPLAVLDLDADDAETLYPHNLLLARPDQHVAWRGDQVPADPLALIDLIRGAASPFDALQPGFTE
;
A
#
# COMPACT_ATOMS: atom_id res chain seq x y z
N PRO A 1 -35.82 17.36 -15.82
CA PRO A 1 -34.92 17.22 -14.71
C PRO A 1 -33.92 16.13 -15.05
N PRO A 2 -32.63 16.41 -15.06
CA PRO A 2 -31.63 15.37 -15.28
C PRO A 2 -31.48 14.57 -13.97
N THR A 3 -31.65 13.29 -14.07
CA THR A 3 -31.36 12.33 -13.01
C THR A 3 -29.85 12.39 -12.71
N GLN A 4 -29.54 12.88 -11.53
CA GLN A 4 -28.19 12.80 -10.97
C GLN A 4 -27.87 11.34 -10.68
N ASN A 5 -27.14 10.69 -11.58
CA ASN A 5 -26.38 9.48 -11.29
C ASN A 5 -25.05 9.89 -10.63
N SER A 6 -25.12 10.39 -9.41
CA SER A 6 -23.97 10.48 -8.54
C SER A 6 -23.78 9.10 -7.92
N SER A 7 -22.85 8.32 -8.46
CA SER A 7 -22.31 7.20 -7.70
C SER A 7 -21.82 7.75 -6.36
N PRO A 8 -22.24 7.18 -5.21
CA PRO A 8 -21.72 7.62 -3.92
C PRO A 8 -20.20 7.43 -3.90
N PRO A 9 -19.46 8.26 -3.17
CA PRO A 9 -18.04 8.09 -3.02
C PRO A 9 -17.79 6.69 -2.45
N GLN A 10 -16.84 5.96 -3.03
CA GLN A 10 -16.41 4.67 -2.51
C GLN A 10 -15.80 4.91 -1.13
N THR A 11 -16.57 4.67 -0.09
CA THR A 11 -16.07 4.62 1.28
C THR A 11 -15.40 3.26 1.49
N THR A 12 -14.16 3.13 1.05
CA THR A 12 -13.29 2.11 1.61
C THR A 12 -13.11 2.44 3.10
N GLY A 13 -13.42 1.52 3.97
CA GLY A 13 -13.53 1.51 5.40
C GLY A 13 -12.62 2.35 6.29
N ALA A 14 -12.43 3.60 5.98
CA ALA A 14 -12.05 4.69 6.85
C ALA A 14 -12.62 5.96 6.21
N ALA A 15 -13.79 6.39 6.64
CA ALA A 15 -14.32 7.71 6.30
C ALA A 15 -13.53 8.79 7.08
N VAL A 16 -12.23 8.80 6.90
CA VAL A 16 -11.50 10.05 7.00
C VAL A 16 -11.68 10.69 5.64
N PRO A 17 -12.36 11.82 5.51
CA PRO A 17 -12.35 12.56 4.24
C PRO A 17 -10.89 12.70 3.87
N PHE A 18 -10.52 12.16 2.70
CA PHE A 18 -9.16 12.33 2.17
C PHE A 18 -8.87 13.82 2.31
N PRO A 19 -7.86 14.23 3.11
CA PRO A 19 -7.88 15.58 3.62
C PRO A 19 -7.93 16.54 2.43
N ALA A 20 -8.93 17.38 2.39
CA ALA A 20 -8.96 18.50 1.46
C ALA A 20 -7.61 19.24 1.46
N GLY A 21 -6.85 19.14 2.55
CA GLY A 21 -5.49 19.60 2.70
C GLY A 21 -4.46 18.94 1.78
N ILE A 22 -4.47 17.60 1.58
CA ILE A 22 -3.50 16.96 0.67
C ILE A 22 -3.78 17.38 -0.78
N SER A 23 -5.06 17.39 -1.19
CA SER A 23 -5.43 17.85 -2.52
C SER A 23 -5.11 19.34 -2.70
N ALA A 24 -5.36 20.19 -1.70
CA ALA A 24 -5.01 21.61 -1.73
C ALA A 24 -3.50 21.83 -1.77
N GLN A 25 -2.73 21.06 -1.00
CA GLN A 25 -1.26 21.12 -1.02
C GLN A 25 -0.71 20.68 -2.38
N ALA A 26 -1.21 19.58 -2.93
CA ALA A 26 -0.80 19.10 -4.24
C ALA A 26 -1.12 20.14 -5.32
N THR A 27 -2.33 20.69 -5.36
CA THR A 27 -2.71 21.71 -6.37
C THR A 27 -1.95 23.03 -6.22
N GLY A 28 -1.35 23.28 -5.05
CA GLY A 28 -0.48 24.44 -4.82
C GLY A 28 0.97 24.23 -5.27
N MET A 29 1.37 23.03 -5.69
CA MET A 29 2.75 22.77 -6.12
C MET A 29 3.03 23.38 -7.50
N PRO A 30 4.18 24.06 -7.67
CA PRO A 30 4.59 24.56 -8.98
C PRO A 30 4.67 23.45 -10.01
N GLY A 31 4.13 23.71 -11.20
CA GLY A 31 4.16 22.76 -12.32
C GLY A 31 3.08 21.69 -12.31
N LEU A 32 2.22 21.62 -11.26
CA LEU A 32 1.08 20.71 -11.23
C LEU A 32 -0.18 21.41 -11.76
N VAL A 33 -0.86 20.76 -12.71
CA VAL A 33 -2.16 21.19 -13.24
C VAL A 33 -3.19 20.11 -12.90
N ALA A 34 -4.16 20.43 -12.04
CA ALA A 34 -5.28 19.55 -11.71
C ALA A 34 -6.50 19.91 -12.56
N LEU A 35 -6.97 18.98 -13.37
CA LEU A 35 -8.15 19.12 -14.21
C LEU A 35 -9.32 18.35 -13.58
N ASN A 36 -10.22 19.04 -12.91
CA ASN A 36 -11.43 18.47 -12.36
C ASN A 36 -12.50 18.30 -13.44
N ARG A 37 -13.34 17.24 -13.30
CA ARG A 37 -14.43 16.92 -14.22
C ARG A 37 -13.96 16.70 -15.66
N VAL A 38 -12.74 16.18 -15.79
CA VAL A 38 -12.13 15.74 -17.06
C VAL A 38 -11.97 14.23 -17.01
N ARG A 39 -12.60 13.53 -17.93
CA ARG A 39 -12.57 12.06 -18.04
C ARG A 39 -11.59 11.67 -19.12
N VAL A 40 -10.56 10.91 -18.77
CA VAL A 40 -9.70 10.25 -19.77
C VAL A 40 -10.49 9.11 -20.43
N THR A 41 -10.61 9.16 -21.74
CA THR A 41 -11.36 8.17 -22.55
C THR A 41 -10.48 7.14 -23.22
N GLY A 42 -9.17 7.40 -23.30
CA GLY A 42 -8.18 6.49 -23.89
C GLY A 42 -6.89 7.22 -24.21
N PHE A 43 -5.98 6.53 -24.84
CA PHE A 43 -4.69 7.11 -25.26
C PHE A 43 -4.16 6.42 -26.53
N THR A 44 -3.15 7.02 -27.15
CA THR A 44 -2.26 6.39 -28.10
C THR A 44 -0.83 6.58 -27.62
N GLN A 45 0.09 5.68 -27.96
CA GLN A 45 1.50 5.85 -27.60
C GLN A 45 2.42 5.51 -28.77
N SER A 46 3.54 6.21 -28.82
CA SER A 46 4.67 5.99 -29.69
C SER A 46 5.93 5.71 -28.85
N ASP A 47 7.08 5.58 -29.51
CA ASP A 47 8.36 5.46 -28.79
C ASP A 47 8.78 6.79 -28.12
N ARG A 48 8.15 7.91 -28.46
CA ARG A 48 8.53 9.24 -27.98
C ARG A 48 7.55 9.85 -26.99
N GLU A 49 6.25 9.59 -27.16
CA GLU A 49 5.20 10.25 -26.40
C GLU A 49 3.95 9.40 -26.25
N VAL A 50 3.09 9.80 -25.31
CA VAL A 50 1.72 9.34 -25.17
C VAL A 50 0.79 10.51 -25.42
N VAL A 51 -0.29 10.30 -26.18
CA VAL A 51 -1.38 11.27 -26.34
C VAL A 51 -2.61 10.73 -25.66
N ALA A 52 -2.96 11.30 -24.52
CA ALA A 52 -4.18 10.98 -23.78
C ALA A 52 -5.36 11.76 -24.36
N ARG A 53 -6.47 11.07 -24.61
CA ARG A 53 -7.74 11.68 -25.01
C ARG A 53 -8.63 11.82 -23.80
N ALA A 54 -9.23 12.97 -23.64
CA ALA A 54 -10.11 13.27 -22.53
C ALA A 54 -11.35 14.07 -22.98
N GLU A 55 -12.35 14.07 -22.14
CA GLU A 55 -13.60 14.79 -22.29
C GLU A 55 -13.85 15.67 -21.06
N ASN A 56 -14.10 16.94 -21.26
CA ASN A 56 -14.58 17.83 -20.23
C ASN A 56 -16.06 17.53 -19.98
N LEU A 57 -16.40 17.08 -18.78
CA LEU A 57 -17.77 16.63 -18.44
C LEU A 57 -18.78 17.78 -18.27
N ASP A 58 -18.32 19.03 -18.17
CA ASP A 58 -19.19 20.20 -18.07
C ASP A 58 -19.55 20.75 -19.45
N THR A 59 -18.59 20.71 -20.39
CA THR A 59 -18.76 21.32 -21.73
C THR A 59 -18.95 20.31 -22.84
N GLY A 60 -18.58 19.04 -22.62
CA GLY A 60 -18.51 18.00 -23.66
C GLY A 60 -17.33 18.18 -24.63
N GLU A 61 -16.41 19.10 -24.37
CA GLU A 61 -15.25 19.35 -25.18
C GLU A 61 -14.27 18.17 -25.12
N HIS A 62 -13.74 17.75 -26.28
CA HIS A 62 -12.70 16.75 -26.39
C HIS A 62 -11.31 17.41 -26.32
N LEU A 63 -10.45 16.84 -25.49
CA LEU A 63 -9.10 17.31 -25.24
C LEU A 63 -8.10 16.23 -25.67
N GLU A 64 -6.96 16.64 -26.22
CA GLU A 64 -5.78 15.82 -26.41
C GLU A 64 -4.63 16.38 -25.58
N ILE A 65 -4.02 15.51 -24.77
CA ILE A 65 -2.94 15.88 -23.86
C ILE A 65 -1.71 15.04 -24.24
N ALA A 66 -0.71 15.67 -24.85
CA ALA A 66 0.57 15.03 -25.13
C ALA A 66 1.45 15.02 -23.87
N CYS A 67 2.04 13.88 -23.55
CA CYS A 67 2.90 13.70 -22.39
C CYS A 67 4.02 12.69 -22.66
N ALA A 68 5.11 12.80 -21.91
CA ALA A 68 6.21 11.85 -22.01
C ALA A 68 5.81 10.46 -21.46
N TYR A 69 5.03 10.44 -20.39
CA TYR A 69 4.55 9.23 -19.71
C TYR A 69 3.11 9.41 -19.22
N LEU A 70 2.35 8.31 -19.17
CA LEU A 70 1.00 8.24 -18.61
C LEU A 70 0.98 7.26 -17.44
N VAL A 71 0.46 7.68 -16.28
CA VAL A 71 0.25 6.81 -15.13
C VAL A 71 -1.24 6.64 -14.89
N GLY A 72 -1.74 5.42 -15.06
CA GLY A 72 -3.11 5.04 -14.81
C GLY A 72 -3.35 4.78 -13.32
N CYS A 73 -3.95 5.75 -12.63
CA CYS A 73 -4.44 5.64 -11.26
C CYS A 73 -5.98 5.62 -11.24
N ASP A 74 -6.60 5.04 -12.29
CA ASP A 74 -8.02 5.11 -12.60
C ASP A 74 -8.86 4.00 -11.93
N GLY A 75 -8.29 3.39 -10.87
CA GLY A 75 -9.00 2.52 -9.94
C GLY A 75 -9.32 1.12 -10.45
N ALA A 76 -10.08 0.38 -9.67
CA ALA A 76 -10.38 -1.04 -9.89
C ALA A 76 -10.96 -1.35 -11.28
N ARG A 77 -11.71 -0.42 -11.88
CA ARG A 77 -12.29 -0.55 -13.22
C ARG A 77 -11.45 0.10 -14.32
N SER A 78 -10.14 0.23 -14.10
CA SER A 78 -9.20 0.92 -14.96
C SER A 78 -9.42 0.68 -16.45
N GLY A 79 -9.61 1.78 -17.19
CA GLY A 79 -9.62 1.82 -18.64
C GLY A 79 -8.21 1.68 -19.21
N ILE A 80 -7.24 2.30 -18.55
CA ILE A 80 -5.82 2.27 -18.94
C ILE A 80 -5.29 0.83 -18.88
N ARG A 81 -5.56 0.09 -17.77
CA ARG A 81 -5.19 -1.33 -17.67
C ARG A 81 -5.71 -2.14 -18.84
N ARG A 82 -6.99 -2.02 -19.16
CA ARG A 82 -7.58 -2.76 -20.29
C ARG A 82 -6.94 -2.37 -21.62
N GLN A 83 -6.62 -1.11 -21.80
CA GLN A 83 -6.06 -0.64 -23.07
C GLN A 83 -4.61 -1.09 -23.28
N ILE A 84 -3.79 -1.23 -22.23
CA ILE A 84 -2.45 -1.86 -22.34
C ILE A 84 -2.52 -3.39 -22.44
N GLY A 85 -3.71 -3.97 -22.43
CA GLY A 85 -3.93 -5.42 -22.49
C GLY A 85 -3.60 -6.18 -21.22
N ALA A 86 -3.40 -5.47 -20.08
CA ALA A 86 -3.14 -6.09 -18.78
C ALA A 86 -4.41 -6.73 -18.21
N ARG A 87 -4.24 -7.91 -17.60
CA ARG A 87 -5.32 -8.70 -17.02
C ARG A 87 -5.09 -8.91 -15.53
N LEU A 88 -6.17 -8.90 -14.78
CA LEU A 88 -6.16 -9.21 -13.35
C LEU A 88 -6.22 -10.72 -13.13
N HIS A 89 -5.34 -11.23 -12.29
CA HIS A 89 -5.26 -12.64 -11.89
C HIS A 89 -5.37 -12.77 -10.37
N GLY A 90 -5.96 -13.84 -9.89
CA GLY A 90 -6.12 -14.14 -8.46
C GLY A 90 -7.53 -14.60 -8.11
N ASP A 91 -7.96 -14.23 -6.90
CA ASP A 91 -9.21 -14.71 -6.30
C ASP A 91 -10.31 -13.65 -6.46
N PRO A 92 -11.29 -13.90 -7.36
CA PRO A 92 -12.31 -12.90 -7.69
C PRO A 92 -13.36 -12.71 -6.60
N ILE A 93 -13.49 -13.66 -5.67
CA ILE A 93 -14.45 -13.61 -4.56
C ILE A 93 -13.78 -14.20 -3.32
N VAL A 94 -13.40 -13.34 -2.38
CA VAL A 94 -12.88 -13.73 -1.06
C VAL A 94 -13.98 -13.59 0.00
N GLN A 95 -14.73 -12.48 -0.03
CA GLN A 95 -15.79 -12.18 0.92
C GLN A 95 -16.85 -11.29 0.28
N ARG A 96 -18.14 -11.55 0.55
CA ARG A 96 -19.25 -10.63 0.24
C ARG A 96 -19.63 -9.86 1.49
N VAL A 97 -19.84 -8.55 1.37
CA VAL A 97 -20.14 -7.67 2.50
C VAL A 97 -21.25 -6.69 2.13
N GLN A 98 -22.29 -6.65 2.97
CA GLN A 98 -23.23 -5.53 2.99
C GLN A 98 -22.72 -4.50 3.98
N SER A 99 -22.40 -3.30 3.50
CA SER A 99 -22.04 -2.15 4.31
C SER A 99 -23.23 -1.22 4.45
N THR A 100 -23.49 -0.76 5.68
CA THR A 100 -24.60 0.16 5.95
C THR A 100 -24.14 1.24 6.90
N VAL A 101 -24.29 2.48 6.51
CA VAL A 101 -24.14 3.64 7.40
C VAL A 101 -25.47 3.92 8.05
N ILE A 102 -25.49 3.90 9.37
CA ILE A 102 -26.68 4.18 10.18
C ILE A 102 -26.45 5.35 11.12
N ARG A 103 -27.53 6.09 11.43
CA ARG A 103 -27.61 7.00 12.59
C ARG A 103 -28.36 6.27 13.69
N ALA A 104 -27.71 6.05 14.81
CA ALA A 104 -28.24 5.31 15.96
C ALA A 104 -27.81 5.96 17.29
N PRO A 105 -28.51 7.05 17.74
CA PRO A 105 -28.14 7.79 18.96
C PRO A 105 -28.14 6.92 20.22
N GLY A 106 -28.98 5.87 20.24
CA GLY A 106 -29.08 4.94 21.36
C GLY A 106 -28.05 3.80 21.38
N LEU A 107 -27.13 3.71 20.39
CA LEU A 107 -26.24 2.55 20.28
C LEU A 107 -25.03 2.63 21.23
N LEU A 108 -24.37 3.78 21.33
CA LEU A 108 -23.15 3.93 22.13
C LEU A 108 -23.30 3.46 23.57
N PRO A 109 -24.40 3.78 24.32
CA PRO A 109 -24.60 3.29 25.69
C PRO A 109 -24.81 1.77 25.82
N LEU A 110 -25.12 1.07 24.72
CA LEU A 110 -25.32 -0.39 24.72
C LEU A 110 -24.02 -1.17 24.46
N ILE A 111 -22.98 -0.51 23.97
CA ILE A 111 -21.70 -1.14 23.69
C ILE A 111 -20.92 -1.26 25.01
N PRO A 112 -20.57 -2.48 25.45
CA PRO A 112 -19.86 -2.67 26.72
C PRO A 112 -18.38 -2.21 26.58
N GLY A 113 -17.85 -1.70 27.70
CA GLY A 113 -16.44 -1.27 27.79
C GLY A 113 -16.21 0.19 27.41
N GLU A 114 -14.94 0.53 27.22
CA GLU A 114 -14.55 1.87 26.80
C GLU A 114 -14.90 2.11 25.32
N PRO A 115 -15.29 3.35 24.95
CA PRO A 115 -15.57 3.67 23.56
C PRO A 115 -14.40 3.35 22.64
N ALA A 116 -14.66 2.58 21.58
CA ALA A 116 -13.67 2.16 20.61
C ALA A 116 -14.10 2.56 19.19
N TRP A 117 -13.12 2.84 18.33
CA TRP A 117 -13.38 3.11 16.93
C TRP A 117 -13.97 1.89 16.20
N ALA A 118 -13.44 0.69 16.47
CA ALA A 118 -13.89 -0.56 15.86
C ALA A 118 -14.39 -1.52 16.94
N ASN A 119 -15.58 -2.06 16.72
CA ASN A 119 -16.22 -3.04 17.60
C ASN A 119 -16.55 -4.28 16.77
N PHE A 120 -16.18 -5.46 17.28
CA PHE A 120 -16.44 -6.75 16.63
C PHE A 120 -17.56 -7.47 17.38
N SER A 121 -18.70 -7.65 16.72
CA SER A 121 -19.80 -8.44 17.25
C SER A 121 -19.60 -9.91 16.92
N LEU A 122 -19.30 -10.71 17.92
CA LEU A 122 -19.10 -12.15 17.80
C LEU A 122 -20.25 -12.87 18.52
N ASN A 123 -21.23 -13.35 17.74
CA ASN A 123 -22.36 -14.11 18.26
C ASN A 123 -22.74 -15.21 17.24
N PRO A 124 -23.39 -16.32 17.68
CA PRO A 124 -23.68 -17.46 16.81
C PRO A 124 -24.76 -17.19 15.77
N ARG A 125 -25.53 -16.11 15.93
CA ARG A 125 -26.65 -15.78 15.03
C ARG A 125 -26.18 -14.99 13.82
N ARG A 126 -25.35 -13.94 14.04
CA ARG A 126 -24.77 -13.11 12.98
C ARG A 126 -23.60 -12.31 13.50
N THR A 127 -22.42 -12.56 13.00
CA THR A 127 -21.24 -11.76 13.33
C THR A 127 -21.09 -10.57 12.38
N GLY A 128 -20.52 -9.49 12.87
CA GLY A 128 -20.27 -8.30 12.07
C GLY A 128 -19.33 -7.32 12.75
N ASN A 129 -18.96 -6.27 12.03
CA ASN A 129 -18.14 -5.20 12.56
C ASN A 129 -18.93 -3.89 12.58
N MET A 130 -18.68 -3.09 13.62
CA MET A 130 -19.24 -1.76 13.81
C MET A 130 -18.10 -0.76 13.93
N TYR A 131 -18.12 0.28 13.12
CA TYR A 131 -17.11 1.34 13.13
C TYR A 131 -17.76 2.67 13.46
N ALA A 132 -17.26 3.35 14.49
CA ALA A 132 -17.71 4.70 14.85
C ALA A 132 -17.20 5.70 13.81
N ILE A 133 -18.11 6.44 13.15
CA ILE A 133 -17.76 7.44 12.15
C ILE A 133 -17.49 8.80 12.79
N ASP A 134 -18.39 9.23 13.68
CA ASP A 134 -18.31 10.54 14.34
C ASP A 134 -18.03 10.40 15.85
N GLY A 135 -17.90 9.17 16.35
CA GLY A 135 -17.72 8.88 17.77
C GLY A 135 -18.96 9.16 18.65
N ARG A 136 -20.13 9.34 18.06
CA ARG A 136 -21.38 9.70 18.74
C ARG A 136 -22.54 8.81 18.32
N GLU A 137 -23.08 9.04 17.13
CA GLU A 137 -24.34 8.43 16.69
C GLU A 137 -24.28 7.83 15.29
N THR A 138 -23.23 8.10 14.52
CA THR A 138 -23.07 7.60 13.16
C THR A 138 -22.13 6.42 13.12
N TRP A 139 -22.62 5.31 12.57
CA TRP A 139 -21.93 4.02 12.57
C TRP A 139 -21.91 3.41 11.18
N LEU A 140 -20.79 2.80 10.81
CA LEU A 140 -20.69 1.90 9.66
C LEU A 140 -20.78 0.46 10.15
N ILE A 141 -21.76 -0.27 9.65
CA ILE A 141 -21.96 -1.69 9.98
C ILE A 141 -21.57 -2.54 8.78
N HIS A 142 -20.67 -3.50 9.02
CA HIS A 142 -20.32 -4.53 8.03
C HIS A 142 -21.00 -5.85 8.40
N ASN A 143 -21.88 -6.30 7.54
CA ASN A 143 -22.49 -7.61 7.56
C ASN A 143 -21.77 -8.52 6.58
N TYR A 144 -21.06 -9.52 7.08
CA TYR A 144 -20.32 -10.49 6.25
C TYR A 144 -21.25 -11.63 5.88
N LEU A 145 -21.47 -11.82 4.57
CA LEU A 145 -22.30 -12.91 4.07
C LEU A 145 -21.61 -14.26 4.32
N THR A 146 -22.43 -15.26 4.67
CA THR A 146 -21.96 -16.64 4.82
C THR A 146 -21.65 -17.25 3.43
N PRO A 147 -20.93 -18.37 3.35
CA PRO A 147 -20.64 -19.05 2.07
C PRO A 147 -21.86 -19.46 1.28
N THR A 148 -23.01 -19.68 1.94
CA THR A 148 -24.29 -20.06 1.30
C THR A 148 -25.09 -18.85 0.81
N GLU A 149 -24.79 -17.66 1.29
CA GLU A 149 -25.43 -16.41 0.87
C GLU A 149 -24.68 -15.82 -0.31
N THR A 150 -25.11 -16.16 -1.52
CA THR A 150 -24.40 -15.78 -2.75
C THR A 150 -24.95 -14.54 -3.43
N ASP A 151 -26.17 -14.13 -3.10
CA ASP A 151 -26.82 -12.93 -3.57
C ASP A 151 -27.09 -11.96 -2.41
N PHE A 152 -26.81 -10.68 -2.61
CA PHE A 152 -27.05 -9.64 -1.61
C PHE A 152 -28.55 -9.39 -1.39
N ASP A 153 -29.37 -9.56 -2.43
CA ASP A 153 -30.81 -9.31 -2.38
C ASP A 153 -31.56 -10.37 -1.56
N ASP A 154 -30.99 -11.56 -1.42
CA ASP A 154 -31.56 -12.65 -0.60
C ASP A 154 -31.30 -12.48 0.89
N VAL A 155 -30.49 -11.48 1.31
CA VAL A 155 -30.07 -11.28 2.70
C VAL A 155 -30.71 -10.02 3.28
N ASP A 156 -31.67 -10.19 4.18
CA ASP A 156 -32.36 -9.07 4.82
C ASP A 156 -31.42 -8.25 5.72
N ARG A 157 -31.14 -7.05 5.26
CA ARG A 157 -30.17 -6.13 5.85
C ARG A 157 -30.56 -5.68 7.28
N ASP A 158 -31.85 -5.33 7.49
CA ASP A 158 -32.32 -4.86 8.81
C ASP A 158 -32.21 -5.97 9.84
N THR A 159 -32.64 -7.16 9.52
CA THR A 159 -32.51 -8.32 10.41
C THR A 159 -31.05 -8.60 10.75
N CYS A 160 -30.15 -8.58 9.77
CA CYS A 160 -28.72 -8.80 10.03
C CYS A 160 -28.11 -7.71 10.90
N ILE A 161 -28.42 -6.43 10.65
CA ILE A 161 -27.96 -5.32 11.49
C ILE A 161 -28.43 -5.51 12.93
N ARG A 162 -29.71 -5.82 13.18
CA ARG A 162 -30.23 -6.04 14.53
C ARG A 162 -29.55 -7.21 15.25
N LEU A 163 -29.27 -8.29 14.55
CA LEU A 163 -28.53 -9.42 15.10
C LEU A 163 -27.07 -9.05 15.45
N ILE A 164 -26.41 -8.28 14.60
CA ILE A 164 -25.04 -7.78 14.84
C ILE A 164 -25.01 -6.85 16.03
N LEU A 165 -25.98 -5.93 16.12
CA LEU A 165 -26.07 -4.97 17.23
C LEU A 165 -26.59 -5.60 18.52
N GLY A 166 -27.19 -6.80 18.47
CA GLY A 166 -27.81 -7.46 19.62
C GLY A 166 -29.06 -6.74 20.11
N VAL A 167 -29.82 -6.07 19.22
CA VAL A 167 -30.99 -5.27 19.57
C VAL A 167 -32.28 -5.84 18.99
N GLY A 168 -33.41 -5.55 19.69
CA GLY A 168 -34.73 -5.96 19.25
C GLY A 168 -35.38 -4.98 18.25
N PRO A 169 -36.59 -5.33 17.75
CA PRO A 169 -37.32 -4.49 16.78
C PRO A 169 -37.65 -3.07 17.27
N ALA A 170 -37.73 -2.86 18.58
CA ALA A 170 -38.00 -1.55 19.18
C ALA A 170 -36.80 -0.59 19.17
N PHE A 171 -35.60 -1.06 18.81
CA PHE A 171 -34.43 -0.20 18.70
C PHE A 171 -34.53 0.61 17.39
N GLU A 172 -34.47 1.92 17.55
CA GLU A 172 -34.62 2.85 16.42
C GLU A 172 -33.25 3.26 15.87
N TYR A 173 -33.09 3.20 14.54
CA TYR A 173 -31.99 3.78 13.80
C TYR A 173 -32.47 4.22 12.41
N GLU A 174 -31.75 5.14 11.81
CA GLU A 174 -31.94 5.62 10.44
C GLU A 174 -30.83 5.10 9.53
N THR A 175 -31.18 4.52 8.39
CA THR A 175 -30.19 4.18 7.36
C THR A 175 -29.82 5.42 6.56
N ILE A 176 -28.56 5.82 6.61
CA ILE A 176 -28.02 6.97 5.87
C ILE A 176 -27.55 6.56 4.49
N GLY A 177 -26.93 5.38 4.37
CA GLY A 177 -26.41 4.89 3.09
C GLY A 177 -26.09 3.41 3.14
N THR A 178 -26.08 2.79 1.97
CA THR A 178 -25.77 1.36 1.79
C THR A 178 -24.81 1.16 0.64
N GLU A 179 -23.92 0.17 0.78
CA GLU A 179 -23.02 -0.29 -0.28
C GLU A 179 -22.83 -1.79 -0.14
N ASP A 180 -22.98 -2.51 -1.25
CA ASP A 180 -22.67 -3.93 -1.33
C ASP A 180 -21.40 -4.13 -2.15
N TRP A 181 -20.45 -4.88 -1.59
CA TRP A 181 -19.17 -5.06 -2.24
C TRP A 181 -18.62 -6.48 -2.06
N ILE A 182 -17.73 -6.83 -2.95
CA ILE A 182 -17.06 -8.12 -2.95
C ILE A 182 -15.57 -7.87 -2.70
N GLY A 183 -15.06 -8.38 -1.59
CA GLY A 183 -13.64 -8.48 -1.33
C GLY A 183 -12.98 -9.42 -2.33
N ARG A 184 -11.91 -8.96 -2.96
CA ARG A 184 -11.18 -9.66 -4.02
C ARG A 184 -9.70 -9.65 -3.70
N ARG A 185 -8.94 -10.54 -4.32
CA ARG A 185 -7.50 -10.50 -4.39
C ARG A 185 -7.09 -10.66 -5.84
N LEU A 186 -6.80 -9.56 -6.51
CA LEU A 186 -6.48 -9.53 -7.93
C LEU A 186 -5.24 -8.66 -8.15
N VAL A 187 -4.27 -9.17 -8.91
CA VAL A 187 -3.05 -8.44 -9.31
C VAL A 187 -2.93 -8.49 -10.83
N ALA A 188 -2.57 -7.38 -11.44
CA ALA A 188 -2.34 -7.32 -12.89
C ALA A 188 -1.09 -8.12 -13.28
N ASP A 189 -1.16 -8.76 -14.44
CA ASP A 189 -0.05 -9.53 -15.02
C ASP A 189 1.08 -8.64 -15.55
N ARG A 190 0.84 -7.34 -15.69
CA ARG A 190 1.83 -6.30 -15.98
C ARG A 190 1.42 -4.98 -15.37
N PHE A 191 2.41 -4.19 -14.96
CA PHE A 191 2.24 -2.84 -14.42
C PHE A 191 2.68 -1.76 -15.39
N ARG A 192 3.30 -2.16 -16.51
CA ARG A 192 3.85 -1.24 -17.51
C ARG A 192 3.62 -1.75 -18.95
N ASP A 193 3.36 -0.84 -19.87
CA ASP A 193 3.54 -1.02 -21.31
C ASP A 193 4.24 0.21 -21.89
N ARG A 194 5.55 0.08 -22.12
CA ARG A 194 6.42 1.15 -22.65
C ARG A 194 6.35 2.43 -21.79
N ARG A 195 5.56 3.42 -22.23
CA ARG A 195 5.43 4.74 -21.57
C ARG A 195 4.19 4.86 -20.66
N VAL A 196 3.40 3.79 -20.54
CA VAL A 196 2.17 3.76 -19.76
C VAL A 196 2.33 2.83 -18.57
N PHE A 197 1.99 3.31 -17.38
CA PHE A 197 2.12 2.62 -16.11
C PHE A 197 0.76 2.47 -15.43
N LEU A 198 0.62 1.45 -14.58
CA LEU A 198 -0.50 1.27 -13.68
C LEU A 198 -0.03 1.45 -12.24
N CYS A 199 -0.84 2.12 -11.40
CA CYS A 199 -0.53 2.38 -10.01
C CYS A 199 -1.78 2.20 -9.14
N GLY A 200 -1.63 1.65 -7.93
CA GLY A 200 -2.70 1.41 -6.98
C GLY A 200 -3.78 0.47 -7.50
N ASP A 201 -5.05 0.76 -7.25
CA ASP A 201 -6.19 -0.08 -7.64
C ASP A 201 -6.30 -0.35 -9.16
N ALA A 202 -5.64 0.44 -9.99
CA ALA A 202 -5.52 0.13 -11.41
C ALA A 202 -4.65 -1.10 -11.66
N ALA A 203 -3.65 -1.36 -10.82
CA ALA A 203 -2.71 -2.48 -10.91
C ALA A 203 -3.13 -3.67 -10.02
N HIS A 204 -3.75 -3.42 -8.86
CA HIS A 204 -4.08 -4.47 -7.90
C HIS A 204 -5.29 -4.11 -7.04
N ILE A 205 -6.09 -5.13 -6.71
CA ILE A 205 -7.30 -5.00 -5.91
C ILE A 205 -7.28 -6.10 -4.86
N TRP A 206 -7.46 -5.78 -3.59
CA TRP A 206 -7.58 -6.79 -2.54
C TRP A 206 -8.52 -6.39 -1.42
N VAL A 207 -8.80 -7.36 -0.53
CA VAL A 207 -9.63 -7.15 0.65
C VAL A 207 -9.06 -6.04 1.54
N PRO A 208 -9.92 -5.21 2.17
CA PRO A 208 -9.49 -4.05 2.96
C PRO A 208 -8.91 -4.42 4.34
N MET A 209 -8.20 -5.56 4.43
CA MET A 209 -7.55 -5.98 5.66
C MET A 209 -6.26 -5.18 5.89
N ALA A 210 -5.94 -4.88 7.14
CA ALA A 210 -4.83 -4.04 7.58
C ALA A 210 -4.84 -2.60 7.00
N GLY A 211 -5.90 -2.18 6.31
CA GLY A 211 -5.95 -0.87 5.65
C GLY A 211 -4.89 -0.68 4.55
N TYR A 212 -4.36 -1.77 3.99
CA TYR A 212 -3.13 -1.72 3.22
C TYR A 212 -3.33 -1.36 1.74
N GLY A 213 -4.55 -1.42 1.18
CA GLY A 213 -4.79 -1.16 -0.24
C GLY A 213 -4.32 0.24 -0.68
N MET A 214 -4.74 1.29 0.03
CA MET A 214 -4.28 2.66 -0.23
C MET A 214 -2.77 2.80 0.00
N ASN A 215 -2.24 2.21 1.09
CA ASN A 215 -0.82 2.27 1.42
C ASN A 215 0.06 1.60 0.38
N ALA A 216 -0.40 0.51 -0.22
CA ALA A 216 0.29 -0.13 -1.35
C ALA A 216 0.32 0.76 -2.58
N GLY A 217 -0.78 1.46 -2.90
CA GLY A 217 -0.81 2.44 -3.98
C GLY A 217 0.11 3.65 -3.73
N ILE A 218 0.24 4.10 -2.47
CA ILE A 218 1.23 5.12 -2.09
C ILE A 218 2.65 4.60 -2.29
N ALA A 219 2.92 3.34 -1.91
CA ALA A 219 4.22 2.72 -2.13
C ALA A 219 4.55 2.55 -3.61
N ASP A 220 3.56 2.24 -4.47
CA ASP A 220 3.74 2.23 -5.93
C ASP A 220 4.11 3.62 -6.45
N ALA A 221 3.37 4.65 -6.03
CA ALA A 221 3.64 6.04 -6.42
C ALA A 221 5.02 6.50 -5.95
N THR A 222 5.41 6.15 -4.72
CA THR A 222 6.74 6.48 -4.18
C THR A 222 7.85 5.80 -4.96
N ASN A 223 7.69 4.53 -5.33
CA ASN A 223 8.67 3.79 -6.13
C ASN A 223 8.77 4.35 -7.56
N LEU A 224 7.66 4.62 -8.24
CA LEU A 224 7.63 5.06 -9.63
C LEU A 224 8.09 6.52 -9.81
N SER A 225 7.72 7.42 -8.89
CA SER A 225 7.88 8.86 -9.06
C SER A 225 9.35 9.30 -9.20
N TRP A 226 10.25 8.77 -8.36
CA TRP A 226 11.66 9.13 -8.46
C TRP A 226 12.35 8.55 -9.71
N GLN A 227 11.90 7.35 -10.17
CA GLN A 227 12.40 6.76 -11.42
C GLN A 227 11.99 7.60 -12.63
N LEU A 228 10.72 8.04 -12.68
CA LEU A 228 10.24 8.96 -13.71
C LEU A 228 10.98 10.30 -13.66
N ALA A 229 11.16 10.87 -12.47
CA ALA A 229 11.92 12.11 -12.29
C ALA A 229 13.35 11.96 -12.82
N GLY A 230 14.03 10.87 -12.48
CA GLY A 230 15.39 10.61 -12.96
C GLY A 230 15.53 10.56 -14.48
N VAL A 231 14.55 9.96 -15.16
CA VAL A 231 14.52 9.93 -16.63
C VAL A 231 14.20 11.30 -17.22
N LEU A 232 13.24 12.03 -16.65
CA LEU A 232 12.83 13.35 -17.14
C LEU A 232 13.89 14.42 -16.89
N GLU A 233 14.63 14.32 -15.81
CA GLU A 233 15.78 15.18 -15.48
C GLU A 233 17.06 14.78 -16.22
N GLY A 234 17.09 13.59 -16.84
CA GLY A 234 18.16 13.13 -17.73
C GLY A 234 19.35 12.46 -17.03
N TRP A 235 19.30 12.23 -15.70
CA TRP A 235 20.37 11.52 -15.01
C TRP A 235 20.19 9.98 -15.01
N ALA A 236 18.95 9.49 -15.17
CA ALA A 236 18.66 8.07 -15.29
C ALA A 236 18.42 7.62 -16.73
N SER A 237 18.77 6.38 -17.04
CA SER A 237 18.41 5.74 -18.31
C SER A 237 16.92 5.38 -18.31
N PRO A 238 16.20 5.43 -19.46
CA PRO A 238 14.83 4.95 -19.56
C PRO A 238 14.59 3.51 -19.06
N SER A 239 15.63 2.66 -19.07
CA SER A 239 15.59 1.28 -18.55
C SER A 239 15.47 1.20 -17.03
N ILE A 240 15.72 2.29 -16.27
CA ILE A 240 15.43 2.33 -14.83
C ILE A 240 13.94 2.03 -14.54
N LEU A 241 13.06 2.42 -15.46
CA LEU A 241 11.62 2.25 -15.35
C LEU A 241 11.16 0.77 -15.42
N ASP A 242 12.05 -0.15 -15.84
CA ASP A 242 11.78 -1.59 -15.81
C ASP A 242 11.80 -2.12 -14.36
N ALA A 243 12.49 -1.41 -13.46
CA ALA A 243 12.53 -1.74 -12.05
C ALA A 243 11.16 -1.62 -11.37
N TYR A 244 10.31 -0.69 -11.81
CA TYR A 244 8.98 -0.50 -11.21
C TYR A 244 8.16 -1.78 -11.17
N GLU A 245 7.98 -2.44 -12.33
CA GLU A 245 7.23 -3.69 -12.41
C GLU A 245 7.96 -4.83 -11.68
N ALA A 246 9.28 -4.96 -11.90
CA ALA A 246 10.09 -6.01 -11.29
C ALA A 246 10.09 -5.95 -9.75
N GLU A 247 9.94 -4.77 -9.17
CA GLU A 247 9.91 -4.55 -7.72
C GLU A 247 8.49 -4.61 -7.15
N ARG A 248 7.54 -3.89 -7.79
CA ARG A 248 6.21 -3.68 -7.17
C ARG A 248 5.25 -4.84 -7.38
N GLN A 249 5.30 -5.55 -8.51
CA GLN A 249 4.39 -6.66 -8.78
C GLN A 249 4.60 -7.84 -7.80
N PRO A 250 5.84 -8.32 -7.55
CA PRO A 250 6.06 -9.43 -6.60
C PRO A 250 5.64 -9.08 -5.17
N ILE A 251 6.00 -7.87 -4.69
CA ILE A 251 5.59 -7.42 -3.34
C ILE A 251 4.07 -7.30 -3.25
N THR A 252 3.43 -6.74 -4.27
CA THR A 252 1.98 -6.61 -4.32
C THR A 252 1.30 -7.98 -4.24
N ASP A 253 1.78 -8.98 -4.96
CA ASP A 253 1.26 -10.35 -4.87
C ASP A 253 1.47 -10.93 -3.47
N GLN A 254 2.64 -10.79 -2.89
CA GLN A 254 2.97 -11.29 -1.56
C GLN A 254 2.13 -10.65 -0.46
N VAL A 255 2.08 -9.31 -0.41
CA VAL A 255 1.33 -8.58 0.62
C VAL A 255 -0.17 -8.85 0.52
N SER A 256 -0.71 -8.95 -0.70
CA SER A 256 -2.13 -9.29 -0.89
C SER A 256 -2.48 -10.70 -0.38
N ARG A 257 -1.52 -11.65 -0.36
CA ARG A 257 -1.71 -12.99 0.24
C ARG A 257 -1.86 -12.89 1.75
N PHE A 258 -1.04 -12.11 2.45
CA PHE A 258 -1.21 -11.88 3.89
C PHE A 258 -2.61 -11.32 4.22
N ALA A 259 -3.07 -10.33 3.47
CA ALA A 259 -4.41 -9.77 3.66
C ALA A 259 -5.52 -10.81 3.41
N MET A 260 -5.37 -11.66 2.39
CA MET A 260 -6.32 -12.73 2.08
C MET A 260 -6.33 -13.80 3.19
N ASP A 261 -5.17 -14.29 3.61
CA ASP A 261 -5.05 -15.32 4.64
C ASP A 261 -5.67 -14.84 5.96
N HIS A 262 -5.47 -13.56 6.29
CA HIS A 262 -6.10 -12.94 7.44
C HIS A 262 -7.63 -12.86 7.29
N ALA A 263 -8.14 -12.50 6.12
CA ALA A 263 -9.60 -12.49 5.85
C ALA A 263 -10.22 -13.88 5.98
N ILE A 264 -9.53 -14.92 5.51
CA ILE A 264 -9.96 -16.33 5.66
C ILE A 264 -9.97 -16.73 7.14
N ALA A 265 -8.92 -16.39 7.90
CA ALA A 265 -8.85 -16.69 9.33
C ALA A 265 -9.98 -15.99 10.12
N LEU A 266 -10.27 -14.73 9.81
CA LEU A 266 -11.40 -13.99 10.39
C LEU A 266 -12.75 -14.64 10.04
N ALA A 267 -12.93 -15.10 8.80
CA ALA A 267 -14.15 -15.79 8.39
C ALA A 267 -14.33 -17.12 9.16
N ALA A 268 -13.24 -17.88 9.32
CA ALA A 268 -13.27 -19.12 10.12
C ALA A 268 -13.58 -18.84 11.59
N GLN A 269 -12.98 -17.82 12.19
CA GLN A 269 -13.27 -17.41 13.58
C GLN A 269 -14.74 -17.00 13.77
N ARG A 270 -15.30 -16.21 12.83
CA ARG A 270 -16.70 -15.83 12.86
C ARG A 270 -17.64 -17.03 12.77
N GLY A 271 -17.30 -18.03 11.94
CA GLY A 271 -18.10 -19.25 11.79
C GLY A 271 -17.99 -20.24 12.96
N ALA A 272 -17.02 -20.07 13.84
CA ALA A 272 -16.75 -20.96 14.98
C ALA A 272 -17.27 -20.43 16.34
N VAL A 273 -18.04 -19.34 16.34
CA VAL A 273 -18.60 -18.78 17.59
C VAL A 273 -19.60 -19.75 18.21
N PRO A 274 -19.39 -20.26 19.43
CA PRO A 274 -20.28 -21.25 20.03
C PRO A 274 -21.53 -20.62 20.61
N ASP A 275 -22.66 -21.35 20.62
CA ASP A 275 -23.94 -20.91 21.22
C ASP A 275 -23.78 -20.56 22.70
N SER A 276 -22.88 -21.24 23.41
CA SER A 276 -22.62 -21.03 24.83
C SER A 276 -22.04 -19.65 25.17
N ILE A 277 -21.62 -18.85 24.18
CA ILE A 277 -21.18 -17.46 24.37
C ILE A 277 -22.32 -16.58 24.95
N GLU A 278 -23.58 -16.93 24.65
CA GLU A 278 -24.77 -16.24 25.15
C GLU A 278 -25.29 -16.80 26.49
N ALA A 279 -24.66 -17.84 27.02
CA ALA A 279 -25.05 -18.40 28.29
C ALA A 279 -24.82 -17.41 29.46
N PRO A 280 -25.76 -17.32 30.42
CA PRO A 280 -25.57 -16.48 31.60
C PRO A 280 -24.58 -17.10 32.60
N GLY A 281 -23.97 -16.23 33.42
CA GLY A 281 -23.15 -16.63 34.57
C GLY A 281 -21.73 -17.10 34.20
N PRO A 282 -20.98 -17.67 35.16
CA PRO A 282 -19.54 -17.91 35.04
C PRO A 282 -19.13 -18.79 33.85
N ALA A 283 -19.97 -19.74 33.43
CA ALA A 283 -19.67 -20.60 32.29
C ALA A 283 -19.70 -19.80 30.97
N GLY A 284 -20.71 -18.94 30.78
CA GLY A 284 -20.76 -18.04 29.64
C GLY A 284 -19.66 -16.98 29.68
N ASP A 285 -19.33 -16.46 30.87
CA ASP A 285 -18.23 -15.50 31.05
C ASP A 285 -16.89 -16.09 30.63
N ALA A 286 -16.61 -17.35 30.94
CA ALA A 286 -15.42 -18.05 30.54
C ALA A 286 -15.33 -18.20 29.00
N VAL A 287 -16.44 -18.54 28.34
CA VAL A 287 -16.51 -18.63 26.87
C VAL A 287 -16.29 -17.27 26.24
N ARG A 288 -16.94 -16.21 26.74
CA ARG A 288 -16.73 -14.83 26.26
C ARG A 288 -15.27 -14.39 26.37
N ALA A 289 -14.62 -14.69 27.51
CA ALA A 289 -13.22 -14.39 27.73
C ALA A 289 -12.31 -15.14 26.72
N GLN A 290 -12.55 -16.43 26.49
CA GLN A 290 -11.79 -17.24 25.54
C GLN A 290 -11.95 -16.75 24.10
N VAL A 291 -13.19 -16.54 23.64
CA VAL A 291 -13.47 -16.06 22.28
C VAL A 291 -12.93 -14.65 22.10
N GLY A 292 -13.09 -13.77 23.10
CA GLY A 292 -12.56 -12.41 23.05
C GLY A 292 -11.03 -12.37 22.98
N HIS A 293 -10.34 -13.21 23.76
CA HIS A 293 -8.88 -13.33 23.67
C HIS A 293 -8.42 -13.82 22.29
N ALA A 294 -9.04 -14.88 21.75
CA ALA A 294 -8.72 -15.38 20.42
C ALA A 294 -9.00 -14.35 19.32
N ALA A 295 -10.07 -13.55 19.48
CA ALA A 295 -10.36 -12.46 18.55
C ALA A 295 -9.31 -11.33 18.63
N TYR A 296 -8.85 -10.98 19.83
CA TYR A 296 -7.80 -10.01 20.02
C TYR A 296 -6.49 -10.45 19.36
N GLU A 297 -6.02 -11.66 19.64
CA GLU A 297 -4.78 -12.21 19.11
C GLU A 297 -4.78 -12.26 17.56
N LEU A 298 -5.92 -12.62 16.97
CA LEU A 298 -6.05 -12.61 15.52
C LEU A 298 -6.04 -11.18 14.94
N ASN A 299 -6.81 -10.28 15.56
CA ASN A 299 -7.03 -8.95 15.01
C ASN A 299 -5.86 -7.98 15.25
N VAL A 300 -5.09 -8.14 16.33
CA VAL A 300 -3.97 -7.24 16.63
C VAL A 300 -2.97 -7.15 15.49
N ASN A 301 -2.75 -8.24 14.77
CA ASN A 301 -1.82 -8.30 13.65
C ASN A 301 -2.15 -7.35 12.49
N GLN A 302 -3.45 -7.09 12.24
CA GLN A 302 -3.85 -6.16 11.17
C GLN A 302 -3.75 -4.68 11.59
N TYR A 303 -3.69 -4.39 12.88
CA TYR A 303 -3.51 -3.04 13.41
C TYR A 303 -2.06 -2.73 13.76
N CYS A 304 -1.30 -3.75 14.14
CA CYS A 304 0.15 -3.66 14.42
C CYS A 304 0.94 -4.24 13.24
N CYS A 305 0.68 -3.78 12.03
CA CYS A 305 1.19 -4.35 10.78
C CYS A 305 2.61 -3.87 10.41
N GLY A 306 3.52 -3.83 11.37
CA GLY A 306 4.92 -3.43 11.16
C GLY A 306 5.63 -4.25 10.08
N GLY A 307 5.34 -5.55 10.02
CA GLY A 307 5.91 -6.45 9.01
C GLY A 307 5.51 -6.08 7.60
N LEU A 308 4.25 -5.73 7.34
CA LEU A 308 3.80 -5.30 6.01
C LEU A 308 4.39 -3.94 5.60
N ASN A 309 4.69 -3.06 6.57
CA ASN A 309 5.21 -1.73 6.30
C ASN A 309 6.72 -1.69 6.07
N PHE A 310 7.49 -2.55 6.75
CA PHE A 310 8.94 -2.48 6.79
C PHE A 310 9.66 -3.77 6.35
N GLY A 311 8.94 -4.88 6.28
CA GLY A 311 9.47 -6.18 5.90
C GLY A 311 9.61 -6.47 4.41
N PRO A 312 8.76 -5.94 3.50
CA PRO A 312 8.90 -6.19 2.08
C PRO A 312 10.24 -5.71 1.53
N PHE A 313 10.83 -6.48 0.62
CA PHE A 313 12.14 -6.18 0.03
C PHE A 313 12.17 -6.51 -1.46
N TYR A 314 13.06 -5.85 -2.20
CA TYR A 314 13.23 -5.99 -3.64
C TYR A 314 14.35 -6.98 -3.96
N ASP A 315 14.03 -8.26 -4.11
CA ASP A 315 15.00 -9.34 -4.37
C ASP A 315 15.29 -9.55 -5.87
N THR A 316 14.50 -8.98 -6.75
CA THR A 316 14.61 -9.13 -8.21
C THR A 316 14.86 -7.82 -8.95
N SER A 317 15.23 -6.78 -8.22
CA SER A 317 15.43 -5.45 -8.80
C SER A 317 16.65 -5.39 -9.72
N PRO A 318 16.52 -4.87 -10.95
CA PRO A 318 17.65 -4.71 -11.86
C PRO A 318 18.56 -3.52 -11.50
N ILE A 319 18.18 -2.68 -10.53
CA ILE A 319 18.91 -1.47 -10.11
C ILE A 319 19.42 -1.57 -8.68
N ILE A 320 19.56 -2.78 -8.15
CA ILE A 320 20.10 -3.09 -6.83
C ILE A 320 21.25 -4.05 -6.98
N THR A 321 22.36 -3.79 -6.30
CA THR A 321 23.51 -4.70 -6.25
C THR A 321 23.33 -5.69 -5.11
N HIS A 322 22.84 -6.88 -5.43
CA HIS A 322 22.69 -7.97 -4.45
C HIS A 322 24.05 -8.57 -4.09
N ASP A 323 24.28 -8.81 -2.79
CA ASP A 323 25.54 -9.34 -2.25
C ASP A 323 25.46 -10.84 -1.91
N GLY A 324 24.41 -11.52 -2.34
CA GLY A 324 24.16 -12.94 -2.10
C GLY A 324 23.64 -13.27 -0.69
N GLN A 325 23.44 -12.27 0.17
CA GLN A 325 22.79 -12.49 1.46
C GLN A 325 21.27 -12.50 1.31
N THR A 326 20.63 -13.35 2.10
CA THR A 326 19.16 -13.46 2.10
C THR A 326 18.55 -12.43 3.04
N ALA A 327 17.57 -11.70 2.56
CA ALA A 327 16.78 -10.80 3.39
C ALA A 327 15.99 -11.59 4.45
N PRO A 328 15.79 -11.04 5.66
CA PRO A 328 14.97 -11.68 6.68
C PRO A 328 13.53 -11.88 6.22
N GLY A 329 12.92 -13.00 6.61
CA GLY A 329 11.49 -13.17 6.47
C GLY A 329 10.70 -12.20 7.36
N TYR A 330 9.43 -11.99 7.01
CA TYR A 330 8.51 -11.16 7.79
C TYR A 330 7.11 -11.76 7.83
N THR A 331 6.31 -11.33 8.80
CA THR A 331 4.89 -11.67 8.91
C THR A 331 4.04 -10.41 8.68
N MET A 332 2.75 -10.47 8.95
CA MET A 332 1.90 -9.26 8.91
C MET A 332 2.37 -8.23 9.96
N SER A 333 2.71 -8.67 11.17
CA SER A 333 3.06 -7.81 12.30
C SER A 333 4.56 -7.62 12.49
N ASP A 334 5.36 -8.68 12.25
CA ASP A 334 6.76 -8.73 12.67
C ASP A 334 7.70 -8.67 11.49
N PHE A 335 8.81 -7.96 11.67
CA PHE A 335 9.93 -7.91 10.74
C PHE A 335 11.25 -7.76 11.51
N THR A 336 12.34 -8.11 10.84
CA THR A 336 13.70 -7.87 11.34
C THR A 336 14.32 -6.76 10.49
N PRO A 337 14.73 -5.62 11.08
CA PRO A 337 15.47 -4.59 10.37
C PRO A 337 16.74 -5.16 9.72
N SER A 338 16.99 -4.84 8.46
CA SER A 338 18.12 -5.39 7.72
C SER A 338 18.67 -4.39 6.72
N THR A 339 19.99 -4.39 6.55
CA THR A 339 20.70 -3.62 5.53
C THR A 339 21.00 -4.44 4.27
N VAL A 340 20.47 -5.67 4.15
CA VAL A 340 20.60 -6.45 2.92
C VAL A 340 20.04 -5.66 1.74
N PRO A 341 20.77 -5.58 0.60
CA PRO A 341 20.30 -4.86 -0.56
C PRO A 341 18.90 -5.30 -0.98
N GLY A 342 18.03 -4.32 -1.22
CA GLY A 342 16.60 -4.52 -1.46
C GLY A 342 15.72 -4.32 -0.24
N CYS A 343 16.22 -4.47 0.98
CA CYS A 343 15.47 -4.17 2.20
C CYS A 343 15.27 -2.65 2.38
N ARG A 344 14.24 -2.29 3.13
CA ARG A 344 14.09 -0.90 3.57
C ARG A 344 15.20 -0.56 4.57
N VAL A 345 15.82 0.61 4.38
CA VAL A 345 16.87 1.13 5.27
C VAL A 345 16.37 1.12 6.72
N PRO A 346 17.05 0.46 7.67
CA PRO A 346 16.65 0.44 9.07
C PRO A 346 16.59 1.86 9.65
N HIS A 347 15.49 2.18 10.35
CA HIS A 347 15.33 3.46 11.00
C HIS A 347 16.23 3.55 12.26
N LEU A 348 16.77 4.72 12.50
CA LEU A 348 17.39 5.12 13.77
C LEU A 348 17.18 6.62 14.02
N TRP A 349 17.37 7.03 15.26
CA TRP A 349 17.41 8.43 15.63
C TRP A 349 18.85 8.94 15.61
N LEU A 350 19.09 10.02 14.88
CA LEU A 350 20.38 10.71 14.89
C LEU A 350 20.58 11.44 16.23
N ARG A 351 21.83 11.66 16.64
CA ARG A 351 22.12 12.37 17.91
C ARG A 351 21.59 13.79 17.96
N ASP A 352 21.36 14.43 16.81
CA ASP A 352 20.72 15.74 16.73
C ASP A 352 19.21 15.70 16.89
N GLY A 353 18.61 14.50 17.11
CA GLY A 353 17.20 14.28 17.34
C GLY A 353 16.36 14.11 16.07
N ARG A 354 16.96 14.19 14.87
CA ARG A 354 16.24 13.92 13.62
C ARG A 354 16.05 12.43 13.39
N SER A 355 14.92 12.06 12.77
CA SER A 355 14.75 10.75 12.15
C SER A 355 15.75 10.59 11.01
N LEU A 356 16.34 9.40 10.85
CA LEU A 356 17.16 9.10 9.69
C LEU A 356 16.37 9.36 8.39
N TYR A 357 15.10 9.00 8.34
CA TYR A 357 14.29 9.18 7.14
C TYR A 357 14.09 10.66 6.77
N ASP A 358 14.07 11.57 7.74
CA ASP A 358 14.03 13.01 7.49
C ASP A 358 15.38 13.57 7.03
N ALA A 359 16.47 12.87 7.36
CA ALA A 359 17.82 13.24 6.97
C ALA A 359 18.23 12.69 5.60
N LEU A 360 17.51 11.68 5.08
CA LEU A 360 17.69 11.21 3.69
C LEU A 360 17.27 12.32 2.73
N GLY A 361 18.13 12.60 1.74
CA GLY A 361 17.84 13.59 0.70
C GLY A 361 16.80 13.12 -0.32
N PRO A 362 16.37 14.01 -1.22
CA PRO A 362 15.44 13.66 -2.32
C PRO A 362 16.07 12.78 -3.39
N GLY A 363 17.41 12.69 -3.45
CA GLY A 363 18.20 11.82 -4.31
C GLY A 363 18.70 10.58 -3.56
N PHE A 364 19.73 9.95 -4.10
CA PHE A 364 20.45 8.90 -3.37
C PHE A 364 21.20 9.48 -2.18
N THR A 365 21.32 8.70 -1.11
CA THR A 365 22.09 9.07 0.07
C THR A 365 23.08 7.97 0.42
N LEU A 366 24.37 8.28 0.41
CA LEU A 366 25.42 7.42 0.92
C LEU A 366 25.51 7.61 2.43
N LEU A 367 25.04 6.64 3.18
CA LEU A 367 25.20 6.56 4.63
C LEU A 367 26.64 6.09 4.93
N ARG A 368 27.39 6.85 5.70
CA ARG A 368 28.75 6.54 6.09
C ARG A 368 28.83 6.38 7.62
N ARG A 369 29.03 5.15 8.08
CA ARG A 369 29.19 4.81 9.49
C ARG A 369 30.59 5.15 9.99
N ASP A 370 31.62 4.78 9.21
CA ASP A 370 33.03 5.09 9.54
C ASP A 370 33.52 6.25 8.69
N ARG A 371 33.74 7.39 9.33
CA ARG A 371 34.21 8.63 8.69
C ARG A 371 35.61 8.52 8.10
N SER A 372 36.40 7.52 8.50
CA SER A 372 37.75 7.30 7.97
C SER A 372 37.71 6.67 6.55
N VAL A 373 36.54 6.15 6.13
CA VAL A 373 36.39 5.58 4.79
C VAL A 373 36.23 6.70 3.76
N GLU A 374 37.17 6.74 2.81
CA GLU A 374 37.16 7.69 1.71
C GLU A 374 36.02 7.36 0.74
N VAL A 375 35.22 8.39 0.40
CA VAL A 375 34.02 8.24 -0.46
C VAL A 375 34.07 9.06 -1.74
N ASP A 376 35.13 9.86 -1.93
CA ASP A 376 35.29 10.80 -3.05
C ASP A 376 35.15 10.12 -4.42
N GLY A 377 35.62 8.87 -4.53
CA GLY A 377 35.49 8.09 -5.76
C GLY A 377 34.05 7.87 -6.18
N LEU A 378 33.15 7.55 -5.23
CA LEU A 378 31.73 7.34 -5.50
C LEU A 378 31.00 8.66 -5.77
N VAL A 379 31.31 9.71 -4.97
CA VAL A 379 30.76 11.07 -5.17
C VAL A 379 31.14 11.62 -6.53
N THR A 380 32.40 11.46 -6.95
CA THR A 380 32.88 11.88 -8.27
C THR A 380 32.19 11.10 -9.40
N ALA A 381 32.01 9.78 -9.25
CA ALA A 381 31.31 8.97 -10.22
C ALA A 381 29.84 9.39 -10.38
N ALA A 382 29.14 9.66 -9.27
CA ALA A 382 27.76 10.15 -9.29
C ALA A 382 27.68 11.52 -9.99
N ALA A 383 28.55 12.46 -9.63
CA ALA A 383 28.62 13.78 -10.25
C ALA A 383 28.89 13.70 -11.76
N HIS A 384 29.79 12.80 -12.19
CA HIS A 384 30.10 12.58 -13.60
C HIS A 384 28.88 12.12 -14.42
N ARG A 385 27.96 11.36 -13.79
CA ARG A 385 26.71 10.88 -14.40
C ARG A 385 25.51 11.80 -14.13
N GLY A 386 25.69 12.89 -13.38
CA GLY A 386 24.61 13.79 -12.98
C GLY A 386 23.64 13.17 -11.97
N VAL A 387 23.99 12.04 -11.34
CA VAL A 387 23.15 11.38 -10.34
C VAL A 387 23.17 12.18 -9.03
N PRO A 388 22.02 12.60 -8.49
CA PRO A 388 21.98 13.33 -7.24
C PRO A 388 22.34 12.38 -6.07
N LEU A 389 23.53 12.60 -5.47
CA LEU A 389 24.07 11.82 -4.37
C LEU A 389 24.48 12.74 -3.23
N ALA A 390 23.89 12.54 -2.04
CA ALA A 390 24.33 13.16 -0.80
C ALA A 390 25.12 12.15 0.04
N VAL A 391 26.03 12.65 0.90
CA VAL A 391 26.74 11.84 1.90
C VAL A 391 26.21 12.24 3.27
N LEU A 392 25.80 11.25 4.07
CA LEU A 392 25.31 11.42 5.42
C LEU A 392 26.16 10.57 6.38
N ASP A 393 26.91 11.20 7.27
CA ASP A 393 27.61 10.50 8.34
C ASP A 393 26.60 10.05 9.40
N LEU A 394 26.58 8.74 9.70
CA LEU A 394 25.70 8.18 10.72
C LEU A 394 26.27 8.51 12.12
N ASP A 395 25.69 9.50 12.77
CA ASP A 395 25.95 9.84 14.16
C ASP A 395 24.76 9.43 15.03
N ALA A 396 24.77 8.15 15.43
CA ALA A 396 23.71 7.53 16.22
C ALA A 396 24.28 6.41 17.09
N ASP A 397 23.69 6.20 18.26
CA ASP A 397 24.18 5.24 19.25
C ASP A 397 23.99 3.77 18.76
N ASP A 398 22.92 3.49 18.02
CA ASP A 398 22.60 2.15 17.50
C ASP A 398 23.20 1.87 16.11
N ALA A 399 23.95 2.82 15.54
CA ALA A 399 24.46 2.70 14.17
C ALA A 399 25.32 1.44 13.97
N GLU A 400 26.18 1.11 14.94
CA GLU A 400 27.08 -0.05 14.84
C GLU A 400 26.33 -1.38 14.83
N THR A 401 25.23 -1.48 15.57
CA THR A 401 24.41 -2.68 15.65
C THR A 401 23.54 -2.88 14.41
N LEU A 402 22.91 -1.79 13.91
CA LEU A 402 21.96 -1.87 12.80
C LEU A 402 22.65 -1.85 11.43
N TYR A 403 23.83 -1.24 11.32
CA TYR A 403 24.57 -1.05 10.08
C TYR A 403 25.94 -1.75 10.18
N PRO A 404 26.03 -3.05 9.88
CA PRO A 404 27.27 -3.82 10.02
C PRO A 404 28.38 -3.37 9.06
N HIS A 405 28.01 -2.77 7.91
CA HIS A 405 28.97 -2.25 6.93
C HIS A 405 29.25 -0.76 7.15
N ASN A 406 30.42 -0.32 6.70
CA ASN A 406 30.86 1.08 6.85
C ASN A 406 30.10 2.04 5.92
N LEU A 407 29.61 1.53 4.78
CA LEU A 407 28.92 2.30 3.77
C LEU A 407 27.61 1.59 3.37
N LEU A 408 26.57 2.39 3.14
CA LEU A 408 25.29 1.92 2.59
C LEU A 408 24.73 3.00 1.66
N LEU A 409 24.33 2.60 0.46
CA LEU A 409 23.70 3.49 -0.51
C LEU A 409 22.17 3.33 -0.42
N ALA A 410 21.49 4.35 0.07
CA ALA A 410 20.04 4.44 0.15
C ALA A 410 19.47 5.09 -1.12
N ARG A 411 18.40 4.52 -1.63
CA ARG A 411 17.59 5.05 -2.75
C ARG A 411 16.65 6.17 -2.25
N PRO A 412 16.10 6.99 -3.17
CA PRO A 412 15.08 8.00 -2.81
C PRO A 412 13.84 7.42 -2.13
N ASP A 413 13.47 6.17 -2.43
CA ASP A 413 12.35 5.44 -1.81
C ASP A 413 12.74 4.69 -0.53
N GLN A 414 13.89 5.01 0.06
CA GLN A 414 14.39 4.49 1.34
C GLN A 414 14.73 2.98 1.32
N HIS A 415 15.06 2.41 0.16
CA HIS A 415 15.56 1.04 0.05
C HIS A 415 17.08 1.01 -0.16
N VAL A 416 17.70 -0.07 0.31
CA VAL A 416 19.14 -0.28 0.16
C VAL A 416 19.46 -0.66 -1.28
N ALA A 417 20.22 0.17 -2.00
CA ALA A 417 20.70 -0.15 -3.34
C ALA A 417 22.01 -0.96 -3.32
N TRP A 418 22.86 -0.68 -2.35
CA TRP A 418 24.16 -1.29 -2.18
C TRP A 418 24.69 -1.08 -0.76
N ARG A 419 25.59 -1.95 -0.29
CA ARG A 419 26.37 -1.79 0.95
C ARG A 419 27.77 -2.37 0.80
N GLY A 420 28.71 -1.91 1.61
CA GLY A 420 30.09 -2.39 1.63
C GLY A 420 30.95 -1.69 2.67
N ASP A 421 32.19 -2.18 2.87
CA ASP A 421 33.11 -1.56 3.84
C ASP A 421 34.05 -0.52 3.20
N GLN A 422 34.15 -0.55 1.87
CA GLN A 422 34.92 0.36 1.04
C GLN A 422 34.12 0.73 -0.19
N VAL A 423 34.45 1.83 -0.83
CA VAL A 423 33.94 2.18 -2.18
C VAL A 423 34.35 1.06 -3.16
N PRO A 424 33.44 0.60 -4.03
CA PRO A 424 33.76 -0.46 -5.00
C PRO A 424 34.93 -0.04 -5.91
N ALA A 425 35.68 -1.04 -6.39
CA ALA A 425 36.82 -0.79 -7.29
C ALA A 425 36.43 -0.05 -8.57
N ASP A 426 35.19 -0.27 -9.05
CA ASP A 426 34.58 0.49 -10.14
C ASP A 426 33.33 1.25 -9.64
N PRO A 427 33.49 2.48 -9.12
CA PRO A 427 32.35 3.29 -8.67
C PRO A 427 31.39 3.68 -9.81
N LEU A 428 31.89 3.82 -11.04
CA LEU A 428 31.06 4.15 -12.19
C LEU A 428 30.12 3.02 -12.53
N ALA A 429 30.55 1.77 -12.46
CA ALA A 429 29.69 0.59 -12.68
C ALA A 429 28.52 0.55 -11.68
N LEU A 430 28.78 0.85 -10.39
CA LEU A 430 27.71 0.95 -9.40
C LEU A 430 26.72 2.07 -9.74
N ILE A 431 27.22 3.25 -10.08
CA ILE A 431 26.37 4.40 -10.47
C ILE A 431 25.58 4.08 -11.75
N ASP A 432 26.21 3.46 -12.75
CA ASP A 432 25.52 3.07 -13.97
C ASP A 432 24.43 2.01 -13.73
N LEU A 433 24.63 1.08 -12.79
CA LEU A 433 23.61 0.11 -12.39
C LEU A 433 22.41 0.79 -11.74
N ILE A 434 22.63 1.61 -10.71
CA ILE A 434 21.52 2.20 -9.93
C ILE A 434 20.71 3.23 -10.71
N ARG A 435 21.27 3.83 -11.76
CA ARG A 435 20.55 4.71 -12.69
C ARG A 435 19.97 3.97 -13.91
N GLY A 436 20.03 2.64 -13.93
CA GLY A 436 19.48 1.78 -14.97
C GLY A 436 20.27 1.77 -16.28
N ALA A 437 21.53 2.22 -16.31
CA ALA A 437 22.34 2.29 -17.52
C ALA A 437 23.30 1.11 -17.73
N ALA A 438 23.42 0.20 -16.74
CA ALA A 438 24.20 -1.01 -16.90
C ALA A 438 23.49 -1.99 -17.85
N SER A 439 24.28 -2.68 -18.69
CA SER A 439 23.76 -3.78 -19.48
C SER A 439 23.41 -4.95 -18.57
N PRO A 440 22.29 -5.66 -18.76
CA PRO A 440 21.98 -6.88 -18.01
C PRO A 440 23.08 -7.96 -18.09
N PHE A 441 23.95 -7.89 -19.08
CA PHE A 441 25.09 -8.79 -19.26
C PHE A 441 26.27 -8.45 -18.37
N ASP A 442 26.43 -7.20 -17.92
CA ASP A 442 27.57 -6.79 -17.09
C ASP A 442 27.38 -7.13 -15.61
N ALA A 443 26.13 -7.31 -15.17
CA ALA A 443 25.79 -7.65 -13.80
C ALA A 443 26.03 -9.13 -13.41
N LEU A 444 26.35 -10.01 -14.39
CA LEU A 444 26.51 -11.46 -14.18
C LEU A 444 27.96 -11.94 -14.21
N GLN A 445 28.96 -11.05 -14.23
CA GLN A 445 30.36 -11.43 -14.07
C GLN A 445 30.83 -11.18 -12.63
N PRO A 446 30.79 -12.18 -11.72
CA PRO A 446 31.68 -12.16 -10.57
C PRO A 446 33.09 -12.28 -11.14
N GLY A 447 33.96 -11.32 -10.79
CA GLY A 447 35.36 -11.34 -11.23
C GLY A 447 36.02 -12.68 -10.91
N PHE A 448 36.18 -13.54 -11.88
CA PHE A 448 37.15 -14.60 -11.85
C PHE A 448 38.51 -13.93 -12.12
N THR A 449 39.23 -13.63 -11.05
CA THR A 449 40.70 -13.49 -11.10
C THR A 449 41.29 -14.89 -11.11
N GLU A 450 42.04 -15.20 -12.17
CA GLU A 450 42.96 -16.33 -12.22
C GLU A 450 44.02 -16.28 -11.08
#